data_4cd737bd5bffa4ad85993a655b23b3a8
#
_entry.id   4cd737bd5bffa4ad85993a655b23b3a8
#
_cell.length_a   1.000
_cell.length_b   1.000
_cell.length_c   1.000
_cell.angle_alpha   90.00
_cell.angle_beta   90.00
_cell.angle_gamma   90.00
#
_symmetry.space_group_name_H-M   'P 1'
#
loop_
_entity.id
_entity.type
_entity.pdbx_description
1 polymer ?
#
loop_
_entity_poly.entity_id
_entity_poly.type
_entity_poly.pdbx_seq_one_letter_code
_entity_poly.pdbx_strand_id
1 'polypeptide(L)'
;DQVEGLQDLGYQRVAYASSDLSPEQKMEVYRAVREGEVDLFYLSPELLLSYDIKHFVGNRRIGMVVIDEAHTVTTWGKEFRVDYWFLGRYLSALKQNLGYTFPLFALTATAVWNPKGGNDMVFETIRSLQMEPCVLYVGTVKRKNIGFDIRQLTLEEGETYDKGKQRVISERVENFLDGHKTLLYYPFAGGIDMRIKTWVRSADWRLVASYYGKKDKEQKAAIVQEFKEGMKRMIVATKAFGMGVDISDIDRVYHVAPSSTFVDYIQEIGRAARDADVQGVAATDYHERDFYYMKRLHQTGNIAQDQLALILKKLMEVYRMKGEKEEILVSLSDFEFVVKLPRTKNKLEYESELGQLIKTALLWLEDDLSQRYGRRLLEVSPQ
;
A
#
# COMPACT_ATOMS: atom_id res chain seq x y z
N ASP A 1 -5.82 12.18 -9.83
CA ASP A 1 -6.28 11.19 -10.83
C ASP A 1 -7.78 10.85 -10.69
N GLN A 2 -8.30 10.31 -9.54
CA GLN A 2 -9.72 9.95 -9.39
C GLN A 2 -10.63 11.19 -9.43
N VAL A 3 -10.26 12.27 -8.74
CA VAL A 3 -11.01 13.52 -8.73
C VAL A 3 -10.98 14.18 -10.10
N GLU A 4 -9.83 14.27 -10.72
CA GLU A 4 -9.66 14.81 -12.08
C GLU A 4 -10.50 14.02 -13.10
N GLY A 5 -10.41 12.67 -13.06
CA GLY A 5 -11.23 11.82 -13.95
C GLY A 5 -12.74 12.02 -13.77
N LEU A 6 -13.21 12.28 -12.55
CA LEU A 6 -14.62 12.60 -12.33
C LEU A 6 -14.97 14.00 -12.84
N GLN A 7 -14.09 14.98 -12.66
CA GLN A 7 -14.27 16.34 -13.17
C GLN A 7 -14.30 16.36 -14.71
N ASP A 8 -13.45 15.59 -15.35
CA ASP A 8 -13.44 15.40 -16.82
C ASP A 8 -14.77 14.78 -17.34
N LEU A 9 -15.40 13.93 -16.52
CA LEU A 9 -16.73 13.38 -16.78
C LEU A 9 -17.88 14.34 -16.42
N GLY A 10 -17.58 15.55 -15.96
CA GLY A 10 -18.57 16.59 -15.64
C GLY A 10 -19.02 16.63 -14.18
N TYR A 11 -18.48 15.79 -13.29
CA TYR A 11 -18.80 15.80 -11.85
C TYR A 11 -17.93 16.81 -11.10
N GLN A 12 -18.39 18.04 -10.97
CA GLN A 12 -17.61 19.13 -10.35
C GLN A 12 -17.65 19.16 -8.82
N ARG A 13 -18.63 18.50 -8.18
CA ARG A 13 -18.85 18.52 -6.72
C ARG A 13 -18.04 17.42 -6.02
N VAL A 14 -16.77 17.26 -6.40
CA VAL A 14 -15.83 16.27 -5.89
C VAL A 14 -14.54 16.95 -5.46
N ALA A 15 -14.01 16.53 -4.31
CA ALA A 15 -12.74 17.01 -3.79
C ALA A 15 -11.97 15.94 -3.05
N TYR A 16 -10.71 16.20 -2.78
CA TYR A 16 -9.87 15.33 -1.95
C TYR A 16 -9.06 16.16 -0.95
N ALA A 17 -8.64 15.51 0.13
CA ALA A 17 -7.60 16.03 1.00
C ALA A 17 -6.51 14.96 1.20
N SER A 18 -5.28 15.37 0.98
CA SER A 18 -4.10 14.51 1.13
C SER A 18 -2.93 15.30 1.72
N SER A 19 -1.83 14.60 2.02
CA SER A 19 -0.57 15.25 2.43
C SER A 19 -0.01 16.21 1.38
N ASP A 20 -0.52 16.16 0.15
CA ASP A 20 -0.02 16.91 -1.00
C ASP A 20 -0.53 18.35 -1.04
N LEU A 21 -1.65 18.61 -0.37
CA LEU A 21 -2.22 19.93 -0.30
C LEU A 21 -1.54 20.77 0.81
N SER A 22 -1.36 22.07 0.54
CA SER A 22 -0.94 23.02 1.56
C SER A 22 -2.00 23.14 2.69
N PRO A 23 -1.64 23.64 3.87
CA PRO A 23 -2.61 23.89 4.93
C PRO A 23 -3.77 24.77 4.48
N GLU A 24 -3.49 25.80 3.68
CA GLU A 24 -4.49 26.73 3.16
C GLU A 24 -5.45 26.03 2.20
N GLN A 25 -4.92 25.24 1.27
CA GLN A 25 -5.72 24.43 0.33
C GLN A 25 -6.62 23.43 1.07
N LYS A 26 -6.09 22.75 2.11
CA LYS A 26 -6.90 21.86 2.94
C LYS A 26 -8.06 22.59 3.62
N MET A 27 -7.79 23.77 4.18
CA MET A 27 -8.83 24.58 4.84
C MET A 27 -9.92 25.00 3.86
N GLU A 28 -9.57 25.36 2.64
CA GLU A 28 -10.54 25.71 1.60
C GLU A 28 -11.40 24.49 1.20
N VAL A 29 -10.79 23.32 0.99
CA VAL A 29 -11.52 22.07 0.73
C VAL A 29 -12.47 21.75 1.87
N TYR A 30 -12.03 21.84 3.13
CA TYR A 30 -12.89 21.55 4.29
C TYR A 30 -14.04 22.55 4.39
N ARG A 31 -13.81 23.83 4.05
CA ARG A 31 -14.86 24.84 3.97
C ARG A 31 -15.90 24.44 2.92
N ALA A 32 -15.47 24.13 1.68
CA ALA A 32 -16.35 23.73 0.60
C ALA A 32 -17.19 22.48 0.93
N VAL A 33 -16.58 21.49 1.62
CA VAL A 33 -17.30 20.32 2.12
C VAL A 33 -18.38 20.73 3.12
N ARG A 34 -18.05 21.56 4.12
CA ARG A 34 -19.00 22.00 5.15
C ARG A 34 -20.15 22.85 4.58
N GLU A 35 -19.87 23.70 3.62
CA GLU A 35 -20.85 24.56 2.95
C GLU A 35 -21.71 23.84 1.92
N GLY A 36 -21.41 22.58 1.64
CA GLY A 36 -22.21 21.77 0.74
C GLY A 36 -21.87 21.97 -0.74
N GLU A 37 -20.70 22.53 -1.06
CA GLU A 37 -20.21 22.64 -2.44
C GLU A 37 -19.62 21.32 -2.96
N VAL A 38 -19.25 20.42 -2.04
CA VAL A 38 -18.69 19.09 -2.33
C VAL A 38 -19.63 18.00 -1.82
N ASP A 39 -19.95 17.02 -2.66
CA ASP A 39 -20.77 15.87 -2.30
C ASP A 39 -19.95 14.59 -2.18
N LEU A 40 -18.87 14.45 -2.95
CA LEU A 40 -17.96 13.31 -2.89
C LEU A 40 -16.58 13.79 -2.41
N PHE A 41 -16.18 13.32 -1.25
CA PHE A 41 -14.96 13.75 -0.58
C PHE A 41 -14.01 12.58 -0.34
N TYR A 42 -12.83 12.61 -0.95
CA TYR A 42 -11.78 11.60 -0.77
C TYR A 42 -10.86 11.98 0.38
N LEU A 43 -10.68 11.04 1.30
CA LEU A 43 -9.78 11.16 2.46
C LEU A 43 -8.92 9.90 2.58
N SER A 44 -7.68 10.08 3.05
CA SER A 44 -6.92 8.94 3.56
C SER A 44 -7.40 8.54 4.96
N PRO A 45 -7.30 7.25 5.34
CA PRO A 45 -7.65 6.80 6.69
C PRO A 45 -6.88 7.53 7.78
N GLU A 46 -5.59 7.80 7.55
CA GLU A 46 -4.73 8.52 8.49
C GLU A 46 -5.27 9.93 8.76
N LEU A 47 -5.72 10.62 7.72
CA LEU A 47 -6.28 11.96 7.87
C LEU A 47 -7.65 11.92 8.54
N LEU A 48 -8.50 10.94 8.18
CA LEU A 48 -9.80 10.74 8.80
C LEU A 48 -9.68 10.48 10.31
N LEU A 49 -8.71 9.66 10.73
CA LEU A 49 -8.50 9.31 12.14
C LEU A 49 -7.80 10.41 12.95
N SER A 50 -7.19 11.41 12.29
CA SER A 50 -6.45 12.47 12.96
C SER A 50 -7.35 13.61 13.50
N TYR A 51 -8.62 13.66 13.09
CA TYR A 51 -9.54 14.76 13.45
C TYR A 51 -10.95 14.22 13.73
N ASP A 52 -11.72 14.97 14.53
CA ASP A 52 -13.16 14.73 14.64
C ASP A 52 -13.82 14.90 13.26
N ILE A 53 -14.77 14.02 12.93
CA ILE A 53 -15.45 14.05 11.63
C ILE A 53 -16.10 15.40 11.32
N LYS A 54 -16.55 16.13 12.34
CA LYS A 54 -17.14 17.47 12.21
C LYS A 54 -16.13 18.49 11.68
N HIS A 55 -14.83 18.24 11.87
CA HIS A 55 -13.80 19.06 11.26
C HIS A 55 -13.93 19.11 9.73
N PHE A 56 -14.32 17.99 9.12
CA PHE A 56 -14.48 17.87 7.68
C PHE A 56 -15.90 18.25 7.22
N VAL A 57 -16.93 17.66 7.84
CA VAL A 57 -18.31 17.75 7.34
C VAL A 57 -19.18 18.78 8.06
N GLY A 58 -18.70 19.37 9.17
CA GLY A 58 -19.49 20.29 9.98
C GLY A 58 -20.78 19.66 10.50
N ASN A 59 -21.90 20.27 10.21
CA ASN A 59 -23.24 19.79 10.57
C ASN A 59 -23.91 18.93 9.48
N ARG A 60 -23.23 18.66 8.37
CA ARG A 60 -23.79 17.83 7.30
C ARG A 60 -23.85 16.37 7.71
N ARG A 61 -24.84 15.68 7.18
CA ARG A 61 -24.96 14.23 7.38
C ARG A 61 -24.12 13.48 6.36
N ILE A 62 -23.47 12.43 6.82
CA ILE A 62 -22.78 11.45 5.95
C ILE A 62 -23.87 10.59 5.30
N GLY A 63 -23.94 10.60 3.98
CA GLY A 63 -24.86 9.78 3.22
C GLY A 63 -24.36 8.34 3.05
N MET A 64 -23.04 8.16 2.87
CA MET A 64 -22.40 6.87 2.63
C MET A 64 -20.89 7.00 2.90
N VAL A 65 -20.27 5.89 3.31
CA VAL A 65 -18.81 5.74 3.34
C VAL A 65 -18.40 4.61 2.41
N VAL A 66 -17.42 4.88 1.54
CA VAL A 66 -16.84 3.89 0.65
C VAL A 66 -15.37 3.69 1.03
N ILE A 67 -14.98 2.45 1.24
CA ILE A 67 -13.59 2.05 1.49
C ILE A 67 -13.08 1.36 0.25
N ASP A 68 -12.22 2.06 -0.47
CA ASP A 68 -11.51 1.50 -1.63
C ASP A 68 -10.29 0.71 -1.16
N GLU A 69 -9.88 -0.27 -1.95
CA GLU A 69 -8.80 -1.20 -1.62
C GLU A 69 -8.97 -1.83 -0.21
N ALA A 70 -10.21 -2.23 0.10
CA ALA A 70 -10.60 -2.68 1.43
C ALA A 70 -9.79 -3.88 1.96
N HIS A 71 -9.12 -4.65 1.08
CA HIS A 71 -8.19 -5.70 1.48
C HIS A 71 -7.04 -5.18 2.36
N THR A 72 -6.75 -3.88 2.29
CA THR A 72 -5.71 -3.25 3.13
C THR A 72 -6.03 -3.23 4.61
N VAL A 73 -7.30 -3.41 5.01
CA VAL A 73 -7.68 -3.52 6.43
C VAL A 73 -7.33 -4.87 7.06
N THR A 74 -6.95 -5.87 6.25
CA THR A 74 -6.54 -7.20 6.68
C THR A 74 -5.03 -7.26 6.95
N THR A 75 -4.38 -8.36 6.62
CA THR A 75 -2.95 -8.65 6.83
C THR A 75 -2.03 -7.51 6.36
N TRP A 76 -2.43 -6.78 5.33
CA TRP A 76 -1.69 -5.63 4.81
C TRP A 76 -1.80 -4.38 5.69
N GLY A 77 -2.98 -4.14 6.26
CA GLY A 77 -3.15 -3.08 7.24
C GLY A 77 -2.26 -3.31 8.45
N LYS A 78 -2.11 -4.56 8.86
CA LYS A 78 -1.21 -4.97 9.95
C LYS A 78 0.27 -4.68 9.67
N GLU A 79 0.71 -4.75 8.41
CA GLU A 79 2.12 -4.62 8.04
C GLU A 79 2.51 -3.21 7.56
N PHE A 80 1.59 -2.46 6.93
CA PHE A 80 1.95 -1.22 6.23
C PHE A 80 1.10 0.00 6.57
N ARG A 81 -0.17 -0.17 6.96
CA ARG A 81 -1.10 0.92 7.22
C ARG A 81 -1.98 0.61 8.40
N VAL A 82 -1.40 0.73 9.56
CA VAL A 82 -2.04 0.49 10.86
C VAL A 82 -3.37 1.25 11.01
N ASP A 83 -3.47 2.42 10.41
CA ASP A 83 -4.65 3.26 10.46
C ASP A 83 -5.88 2.59 9.80
N TYR A 84 -5.70 1.75 8.79
CA TYR A 84 -6.80 0.96 8.22
C TYR A 84 -7.40 -0.06 9.21
N TRP A 85 -6.58 -0.55 10.13
CA TRP A 85 -7.05 -1.48 11.18
C TRP A 85 -8.04 -0.82 12.13
N PHE A 86 -7.84 0.46 12.46
CA PHE A 86 -8.75 1.20 13.34
C PHE A 86 -10.03 1.66 12.68
N LEU A 87 -10.08 1.64 11.35
CA LEU A 87 -11.15 2.25 10.58
C LEU A 87 -12.54 1.67 10.92
N GLY A 88 -12.64 0.36 11.10
CA GLY A 88 -13.90 -0.29 11.47
C GLY A 88 -14.42 0.15 12.83
N ARG A 89 -13.54 0.22 13.83
CA ARG A 89 -13.89 0.69 15.18
C ARG A 89 -14.28 2.16 15.17
N TYR A 90 -13.49 2.98 14.47
CA TYR A 90 -13.78 4.40 14.32
C TYR A 90 -15.15 4.63 13.69
N LEU A 91 -15.46 3.97 12.58
CA LEU A 91 -16.74 4.12 11.89
C LEU A 91 -17.92 3.62 12.74
N SER A 92 -17.73 2.55 13.50
CA SER A 92 -18.74 2.06 14.44
C SER A 92 -19.01 3.05 15.57
N ALA A 93 -17.96 3.56 16.23
CA ALA A 93 -18.07 4.59 17.26
C ALA A 93 -18.67 5.90 16.69
N LEU A 94 -18.29 6.27 15.46
CA LEU A 94 -18.81 7.42 14.77
C LEU A 94 -20.35 7.35 14.59
N LYS A 95 -20.88 6.21 14.16
CA LYS A 95 -22.35 5.99 14.04
C LYS A 95 -23.07 6.16 15.38
N GLN A 96 -22.47 5.64 16.45
CA GLN A 96 -23.02 5.82 17.81
C GLN A 96 -23.02 7.30 18.25
N ASN A 97 -21.89 7.98 18.06
CA ASN A 97 -21.73 9.38 18.46
C ASN A 97 -22.62 10.35 17.66
N LEU A 98 -22.83 10.06 16.37
CA LEU A 98 -23.71 10.87 15.52
C LEU A 98 -25.20 10.61 15.76
N GLY A 99 -25.57 9.51 16.40
CA GLY A 99 -26.96 9.13 16.62
C GLY A 99 -27.72 8.74 15.35
N TYR A 100 -27.03 8.47 14.23
CA TYR A 100 -27.60 7.96 12.99
C TYR A 100 -26.64 7.00 12.28
N THR A 101 -27.18 6.16 11.43
CA THR A 101 -26.38 5.21 10.61
C THR A 101 -26.25 5.69 9.19
N PHE A 102 -25.21 5.22 8.52
CA PHE A 102 -24.96 5.39 7.09
C PHE A 102 -24.47 4.07 6.48
N PRO A 103 -24.76 3.81 5.19
CA PRO A 103 -24.23 2.65 4.48
C PRO A 103 -22.71 2.67 4.43
N LEU A 104 -22.11 1.48 4.53
CA LEU A 104 -20.68 1.26 4.36
C LEU A 104 -20.47 0.31 3.18
N PHE A 105 -19.69 0.75 2.21
CA PHE A 105 -19.27 -0.07 1.07
C PHE A 105 -17.77 -0.34 1.18
N ALA A 106 -17.38 -1.58 0.98
CA ALA A 106 -15.99 -2.01 0.91
C ALA A 106 -15.74 -2.59 -0.49
N LEU A 107 -14.78 -2.03 -1.21
CA LEU A 107 -14.45 -2.41 -2.57
C LEU A 107 -13.01 -2.92 -2.62
N THR A 108 -12.77 -4.00 -3.34
CA THR A 108 -11.42 -4.49 -3.63
C THR A 108 -11.43 -5.40 -4.86
N ALA A 109 -10.40 -5.29 -5.68
CA ALA A 109 -10.18 -6.16 -6.83
C ALA A 109 -9.32 -7.39 -6.51
N THR A 110 -8.68 -7.44 -5.34
CA THR A 110 -7.59 -8.38 -5.04
C THR A 110 -7.79 -9.19 -3.75
N ALA A 111 -9.01 -9.25 -3.20
CA ALA A 111 -9.27 -10.08 -2.03
C ALA A 111 -9.27 -11.57 -2.39
N VAL A 112 -8.59 -12.36 -1.58
CA VAL A 112 -8.67 -13.82 -1.64
C VAL A 112 -9.94 -14.26 -0.95
N TRP A 113 -10.80 -14.96 -1.68
CA TRP A 113 -12.05 -15.49 -1.17
C TRP A 113 -12.09 -17.02 -1.25
N ASN A 114 -12.39 -17.67 -0.13
CA ASN A 114 -12.55 -19.12 -0.05
C ASN A 114 -13.94 -19.46 0.51
N PRO A 115 -14.92 -19.80 -0.35
CA PRO A 115 -16.29 -20.07 0.08
C PRO A 115 -16.43 -21.31 0.96
N LYS A 116 -15.39 -22.15 1.06
CA LYS A 116 -15.45 -23.45 1.76
C LYS A 116 -14.85 -23.43 3.17
N GLY A 117 -14.29 -22.34 3.61
CA GLY A 117 -13.67 -22.32 4.95
C GLY A 117 -13.00 -21.03 5.37
N GLY A 118 -13.55 -20.46 6.31
CA GLY A 118 -13.18 -19.80 7.61
C GLY A 118 -12.13 -18.79 7.50
N ASN A 119 -11.11 -18.53 7.23
CA ASN A 119 -10.15 -17.45 7.42
C ASN A 119 -9.56 -16.96 6.08
N ASP A 120 -10.38 -16.28 5.31
CA ASP A 120 -9.92 -15.61 4.12
C ASP A 120 -9.96 -14.08 4.26
N MET A 121 -9.34 -13.37 3.31
CA MET A 121 -9.26 -11.90 3.35
C MET A 121 -10.65 -11.23 3.33
N VAL A 122 -11.65 -11.83 2.71
CA VAL A 122 -13.00 -11.26 2.63
C VAL A 122 -13.65 -11.27 4.02
N PHE A 123 -13.62 -12.41 4.73
CA PHE A 123 -14.16 -12.52 6.09
C PHE A 123 -13.38 -11.67 7.08
N GLU A 124 -12.04 -11.63 6.97
CA GLU A 124 -11.24 -10.71 7.79
C GLU A 124 -11.61 -9.24 7.54
N THR A 125 -11.81 -8.84 6.28
CA THR A 125 -12.23 -7.48 5.93
C THR A 125 -13.59 -7.14 6.54
N ILE A 126 -14.59 -8.03 6.37
CA ILE A 126 -15.93 -7.84 6.92
C ILE A 126 -15.87 -7.68 8.44
N ARG A 127 -15.12 -8.55 9.12
CA ARG A 127 -14.95 -8.52 10.58
C ARG A 127 -14.20 -7.25 11.04
N SER A 128 -13.10 -6.92 10.40
CA SER A 128 -12.28 -5.75 10.75
C SER A 128 -13.06 -4.44 10.57
N LEU A 129 -13.90 -4.35 9.53
CA LEU A 129 -14.76 -3.20 9.27
C LEU A 129 -16.09 -3.24 10.04
N GLN A 130 -16.36 -4.29 10.81
CA GLN A 130 -17.61 -4.46 11.56
C GLN A 130 -18.86 -4.35 10.66
N MET A 131 -18.82 -5.01 9.50
CA MET A 131 -19.88 -4.94 8.47
C MET A 131 -20.93 -6.05 8.60
N GLU A 132 -20.90 -6.86 9.63
CA GLU A 132 -21.89 -7.95 9.81
C GLU A 132 -23.23 -7.42 10.38
N PRO A 133 -24.37 -7.77 9.77
CA PRO A 133 -24.55 -8.51 8.52
C PRO A 133 -24.30 -7.63 7.28
N CYS A 134 -23.76 -8.23 6.21
CA CYS A 134 -23.52 -7.52 4.95
C CYS A 134 -23.98 -8.34 3.74
N VAL A 135 -24.15 -7.65 2.61
CA VAL A 135 -24.36 -8.29 1.29
C VAL A 135 -23.02 -8.38 0.59
N LEU A 136 -22.67 -9.57 0.13
CA LEU A 136 -21.40 -9.84 -0.54
C LEU A 136 -21.64 -10.00 -2.04
N TYR A 137 -20.96 -9.20 -2.84
CA TYR A 137 -20.91 -9.31 -4.28
C TYR A 137 -19.51 -9.78 -4.70
N VAL A 138 -19.41 -10.99 -5.22
CA VAL A 138 -18.15 -11.57 -5.69
C VAL A 138 -18.22 -11.76 -7.19
N GLY A 139 -17.37 -11.02 -7.91
CA GLY A 139 -17.20 -11.15 -9.34
C GLY A 139 -16.02 -12.04 -9.71
N THR A 140 -16.01 -12.52 -10.95
CA THR A 140 -14.85 -13.23 -11.50
C THR A 140 -13.91 -12.23 -12.18
N VAL A 141 -12.74 -11.99 -11.62
CA VAL A 141 -11.75 -11.04 -12.14
C VAL A 141 -10.67 -11.79 -12.95
N LYS A 142 -11.07 -12.56 -13.94
CA LYS A 142 -10.11 -13.21 -14.83
C LYS A 142 -9.71 -12.30 -15.99
N ARG A 143 -8.47 -11.86 -15.98
CA ARG A 143 -7.86 -11.08 -17.05
C ARG A 143 -7.42 -12.03 -18.19
N LYS A 144 -8.29 -12.20 -19.19
CA LYS A 144 -8.04 -13.09 -20.33
C LYS A 144 -7.00 -12.55 -21.31
N ASN A 145 -6.78 -11.23 -21.26
CA ASN A 145 -5.85 -10.50 -22.13
C ASN A 145 -4.43 -10.37 -21.53
N ILE A 146 -4.12 -11.07 -20.42
CA ILE A 146 -2.76 -11.13 -19.86
C ILE A 146 -2.26 -12.55 -19.98
N GLY A 147 -1.21 -12.73 -20.77
CA GLY A 147 -0.43 -13.98 -20.86
C GLY A 147 0.70 -14.01 -19.83
N PHE A 148 1.21 -15.21 -19.55
CA PHE A 148 2.33 -15.41 -18.62
C PHE A 148 3.53 -15.98 -19.38
N ASP A 149 4.71 -15.35 -19.18
CA ASP A 149 6.01 -15.86 -19.65
C ASP A 149 6.93 -16.02 -18.43
N ILE A 150 6.81 -17.17 -17.77
CA ILE A 150 7.55 -17.49 -16.54
C ILE A 150 8.59 -18.53 -16.88
N ARG A 151 9.87 -18.20 -16.69
CA ARG A 151 11.00 -19.08 -16.98
C ARG A 151 11.90 -19.26 -15.77
N GLN A 152 12.46 -20.43 -15.62
CA GLN A 152 13.51 -20.66 -14.64
C GLN A 152 14.87 -20.25 -15.24
N LEU A 153 15.59 -19.40 -14.52
CA LEU A 153 16.94 -19.00 -14.91
C LEU A 153 17.90 -20.19 -14.73
N THR A 154 18.49 -20.62 -15.82
CA THR A 154 19.58 -21.59 -15.82
C THR A 154 20.90 -20.84 -15.91
N LEU A 155 21.80 -21.13 -14.97
CA LEU A 155 23.16 -20.59 -14.97
C LEU A 155 24.05 -21.41 -15.92
N GLU A 156 24.91 -20.74 -16.69
CA GLU A 156 25.92 -21.37 -17.51
C GLU A 156 27.06 -21.94 -16.62
N GLU A 157 27.86 -22.82 -17.17
CA GLU A 157 28.96 -23.42 -16.43
C GLU A 157 29.96 -22.36 -15.94
N GLY A 158 30.16 -22.29 -14.61
CA GLY A 158 30.98 -21.26 -13.97
C GLY A 158 30.37 -19.88 -13.86
N GLU A 159 29.11 -19.70 -14.29
CA GLU A 159 28.39 -18.42 -14.17
C GLU A 159 27.91 -18.20 -12.73
N THR A 160 28.16 -17.01 -12.21
CA THR A 160 27.57 -16.63 -10.92
C THR A 160 26.13 -16.19 -11.10
N TYR A 161 25.31 -16.33 -10.05
CA TYR A 161 23.92 -15.88 -10.05
C TYR A 161 23.76 -14.41 -10.55
N ASP A 162 24.61 -13.49 -10.07
CA ASP A 162 24.52 -12.07 -10.44
C ASP A 162 24.80 -11.85 -11.94
N LYS A 163 25.74 -12.59 -12.52
CA LYS A 163 26.04 -12.52 -13.95
C LYS A 163 24.92 -13.11 -14.79
N GLY A 164 24.42 -14.31 -14.44
CA GLY A 164 23.31 -14.94 -15.13
C GLY A 164 22.04 -14.10 -15.05
N LYS A 165 21.74 -13.52 -13.89
CA LYS A 165 20.61 -12.61 -13.72
C LYS A 165 20.75 -11.36 -14.56
N GLN A 166 21.94 -10.74 -14.59
CA GLN A 166 22.23 -9.58 -15.43
C GLN A 166 22.06 -9.91 -16.91
N ARG A 167 22.61 -11.03 -17.37
CA ARG A 167 22.49 -11.48 -18.77
C ARG A 167 21.04 -11.58 -19.20
N VAL A 168 20.23 -12.35 -18.47
CA VAL A 168 18.82 -12.56 -18.81
C VAL A 168 18.01 -11.28 -18.77
N ILE A 169 18.22 -10.41 -17.76
CA ILE A 169 17.52 -9.12 -17.68
C ILE A 169 17.90 -8.24 -18.87
N SER A 170 19.18 -8.19 -19.26
CA SER A 170 19.62 -7.39 -20.42
C SER A 170 19.01 -7.87 -21.71
N GLU A 171 18.91 -9.17 -21.94
CA GLU A 171 18.24 -9.77 -23.09
C GLU A 171 16.74 -9.42 -23.13
N ARG A 172 16.06 -9.50 -21.97
CA ARG A 172 14.64 -9.11 -21.84
C ARG A 172 14.42 -7.62 -22.10
N VAL A 173 15.26 -6.77 -21.50
CA VAL A 173 15.18 -5.33 -21.67
C VAL A 173 15.37 -4.93 -23.13
N GLU A 174 16.33 -5.51 -23.82
CA GLU A 174 16.56 -5.29 -25.24
C GLU A 174 15.31 -5.64 -26.07
N ASN A 175 14.75 -6.83 -25.87
CA ASN A 175 13.55 -7.28 -26.56
C ASN A 175 12.31 -6.41 -26.23
N PHE A 176 12.19 -5.94 -24.99
CA PHE A 176 11.03 -5.15 -24.58
C PHE A 176 11.10 -3.68 -25.04
N LEU A 177 12.30 -3.14 -25.22
CA LEU A 177 12.46 -1.79 -25.79
C LEU A 177 12.11 -1.74 -27.26
N ASP A 178 12.07 -2.88 -27.96
CA ASP A 178 11.68 -2.97 -29.34
C ASP A 178 10.15 -3.05 -29.49
N GLY A 179 9.52 -1.85 -29.50
CA GLY A 179 8.09 -1.71 -29.79
C GLY A 179 7.14 -1.93 -28.62
N HIS A 180 7.62 -2.16 -27.40
CA HIS A 180 6.79 -2.41 -26.24
C HIS A 180 6.83 -1.29 -25.21
N LYS A 181 5.70 -1.08 -24.50
CA LYS A 181 5.60 -0.21 -23.33
C LYS A 181 5.69 -1.08 -22.06
N THR A 182 6.83 -1.02 -21.38
CA THR A 182 7.20 -2.00 -20.36
C THR A 182 7.30 -1.37 -18.98
N LEU A 183 6.74 -2.06 -17.99
CA LEU A 183 6.96 -1.79 -16.57
C LEU A 183 7.82 -2.93 -15.99
N LEU A 184 9.03 -2.59 -15.52
CA LEU A 184 9.96 -3.54 -14.90
C LEU A 184 10.00 -3.31 -13.40
N TYR A 185 9.58 -4.30 -12.62
CA TYR A 185 9.63 -4.25 -11.15
C TYR A 185 10.95 -4.76 -10.61
N TYR A 186 11.59 -3.90 -9.80
CA TYR A 186 12.81 -4.20 -9.07
C TYR A 186 12.58 -4.09 -7.57
N PRO A 187 13.05 -5.04 -6.75
CA PRO A 187 12.70 -5.13 -5.33
C PRO A 187 13.10 -3.94 -4.49
N PHE A 188 14.20 -3.24 -4.83
CA PHE A 188 14.80 -2.20 -3.99
C PHE A 188 15.02 -0.89 -4.74
N ALA A 189 14.80 0.23 -4.03
CA ALA A 189 15.12 1.56 -4.57
C ALA A 189 16.65 1.79 -4.70
N GLY A 190 17.43 1.21 -3.79
CA GLY A 190 18.88 1.37 -3.80
C GLY A 190 19.53 0.77 -5.04
N GLY A 191 20.26 1.62 -5.79
CA GLY A 191 21.03 1.17 -6.95
C GLY A 191 20.24 0.98 -8.25
N ILE A 192 18.94 1.29 -8.31
CA ILE A 192 18.14 1.19 -9.54
C ILE A 192 18.81 1.91 -10.72
N ASP A 193 19.23 3.15 -10.54
CA ASP A 193 19.84 3.94 -11.62
C ASP A 193 21.17 3.34 -12.12
N MET A 194 21.92 2.71 -11.22
CA MET A 194 23.13 1.98 -11.60
C MET A 194 22.79 0.70 -12.36
N ARG A 195 21.76 -0.02 -11.94
CA ARG A 195 21.28 -1.25 -12.60
C ARG A 195 20.79 -0.99 -14.02
N ILE A 196 20.04 0.10 -14.24
CA ILE A 196 19.65 0.50 -15.60
C ILE A 196 20.87 0.63 -16.51
N LYS A 197 21.94 1.24 -16.04
CA LYS A 197 23.19 1.38 -16.82
C LYS A 197 23.86 0.04 -17.17
N THR A 198 23.58 -1.00 -16.39
CA THR A 198 24.13 -2.35 -16.66
C THR A 198 23.20 -3.20 -17.51
N TRP A 199 21.91 -2.95 -17.51
CA TRP A 199 20.91 -3.73 -18.24
C TRP A 199 20.57 -3.16 -19.62
N VAL A 200 20.71 -1.82 -19.77
CA VAL A 200 20.29 -1.07 -20.95
C VAL A 200 21.52 -0.59 -21.71
N ARG A 201 21.53 -0.77 -23.03
CA ARG A 201 22.58 -0.20 -23.88
C ARG A 201 22.58 1.33 -23.78
N SER A 202 23.73 1.95 -23.82
CA SER A 202 23.89 3.41 -23.67
C SER A 202 23.06 4.21 -24.68
N ALA A 203 22.89 3.69 -25.89
CA ALA A 203 22.05 4.30 -26.92
C ALA A 203 20.57 4.40 -26.54
N ASP A 204 20.10 3.50 -25.66
CA ASP A 204 18.68 3.36 -25.30
C ASP A 204 18.35 3.99 -23.94
N TRP A 205 19.32 4.54 -23.20
CA TRP A 205 19.08 5.14 -21.88
C TRP A 205 17.98 6.21 -21.89
N ARG A 206 17.86 6.96 -22.98
CA ARG A 206 16.80 7.96 -23.15
C ARG A 206 15.38 7.37 -23.11
N LEU A 207 15.23 6.10 -23.44
CA LEU A 207 13.94 5.40 -23.49
C LEU A 207 13.54 4.81 -22.14
N VAL A 208 14.44 4.82 -21.15
CA VAL A 208 14.24 4.18 -19.85
C VAL A 208 14.27 5.21 -18.73
N ALA A 209 13.35 5.09 -17.78
CA ALA A 209 13.35 5.90 -16.57
C ALA A 209 13.30 5.01 -15.32
N SER A 210 13.82 5.50 -14.19
CA SER A 210 13.64 4.88 -12.89
C SER A 210 12.53 5.56 -12.11
N TYR A 211 11.71 4.77 -11.36
CA TYR A 211 10.64 5.29 -10.52
C TYR A 211 10.66 4.61 -9.14
N TYR A 212 10.89 5.38 -8.08
CA TYR A 212 10.92 4.87 -6.71
C TYR A 212 10.51 5.94 -5.68
N GLY A 213 10.19 5.52 -4.45
CA GLY A 213 9.56 6.35 -3.43
C GLY A 213 10.29 7.66 -3.11
N LYS A 214 11.64 7.65 -3.11
CA LYS A 214 12.48 8.81 -2.74
C LYS A 214 12.63 9.90 -3.82
N LYS A 215 12.15 9.67 -5.04
CA LYS A 215 12.10 10.73 -6.05
C LYS A 215 11.07 11.79 -5.65
N ASP A 216 11.35 13.06 -5.95
CA ASP A 216 10.38 14.12 -5.72
C ASP A 216 9.15 13.99 -6.62
N LYS A 217 8.08 14.72 -6.28
CA LYS A 217 6.79 14.62 -6.96
C LYS A 217 6.84 15.10 -8.40
N GLU A 218 7.59 16.18 -8.67
CA GLU A 218 7.72 16.76 -10.00
C GLU A 218 8.42 15.78 -10.94
N GLN A 219 9.51 15.17 -10.48
CA GLN A 219 10.20 14.12 -11.23
C GLN A 219 9.31 12.92 -11.50
N LYS A 220 8.52 12.48 -10.53
CA LYS A 220 7.58 11.37 -10.71
C LYS A 220 6.51 11.70 -11.73
N ALA A 221 5.93 12.91 -11.67
CA ALA A 221 4.92 13.36 -12.61
C ALA A 221 5.48 13.45 -14.04
N ALA A 222 6.68 14.04 -14.20
CA ALA A 222 7.35 14.13 -15.49
C ALA A 222 7.62 12.74 -16.10
N ILE A 223 8.12 11.78 -15.32
CA ILE A 223 8.40 10.41 -15.78
C ILE A 223 7.10 9.73 -16.25
N VAL A 224 6.01 9.89 -15.50
CA VAL A 224 4.70 9.32 -15.88
C VAL A 224 4.19 9.94 -17.18
N GLN A 225 4.32 11.26 -17.33
CA GLN A 225 3.91 11.97 -18.54
C GLN A 225 4.75 11.54 -19.74
N GLU A 226 6.07 11.53 -19.64
CA GLU A 226 6.98 11.06 -20.69
C GLU A 226 6.68 9.60 -21.12
N PHE A 227 6.26 8.76 -20.16
CA PHE A 227 5.90 7.38 -20.43
C PHE A 227 4.52 7.28 -21.10
N LYS A 228 3.54 8.09 -20.70
CA LYS A 228 2.24 8.19 -21.38
C LYS A 228 2.42 8.62 -22.85
N GLU A 229 3.23 9.62 -23.08
CA GLU A 229 3.52 10.17 -24.41
C GLU A 229 4.44 9.29 -25.29
N GLY A 230 4.97 8.19 -24.74
CA GLY A 230 5.83 7.26 -25.46
C GLY A 230 7.31 7.74 -25.60
N MET A 231 7.68 8.86 -25.00
CA MET A 231 9.07 9.31 -24.93
C MET A 231 9.92 8.36 -24.08
N LYS A 232 9.34 7.76 -23.06
CA LYS A 232 9.87 6.60 -22.35
C LYS A 232 9.10 5.35 -22.75
N ARG A 233 9.80 4.29 -23.01
CA ARG A 233 9.22 2.96 -23.33
C ARG A 233 9.31 1.99 -22.18
N MET A 234 10.21 2.24 -21.22
CA MET A 234 10.36 1.40 -20.04
C MET A 234 10.50 2.24 -18.78
N ILE A 235 9.75 1.85 -17.75
CA ILE A 235 9.97 2.33 -16.38
C ILE A 235 10.51 1.17 -15.55
N VAL A 236 11.69 1.36 -14.93
CA VAL A 236 12.21 0.47 -13.89
C VAL A 236 11.75 1.00 -12.55
N ALA A 237 10.87 0.28 -11.89
CA ALA A 237 10.17 0.75 -10.72
C ALA A 237 10.33 -0.17 -9.52
N THR A 238 10.20 0.41 -8.33
CA THR A 238 9.82 -0.36 -7.14
C THR A 238 8.29 -0.43 -7.04
N LYS A 239 7.77 -1.15 -6.02
CA LYS A 239 6.35 -1.14 -5.64
C LYS A 239 5.74 0.28 -5.51
N ALA A 240 6.57 1.32 -5.39
CA ALA A 240 6.10 2.72 -5.37
C ALA A 240 5.39 3.16 -6.67
N PHE A 241 5.64 2.49 -7.78
CA PHE A 241 4.86 2.66 -9.02
C PHE A 241 3.60 1.81 -8.93
N GLY A 242 2.73 2.15 -8.06
CA GLY A 242 1.58 1.29 -7.79
C GLY A 242 0.30 2.08 -7.58
N MET A 243 0.32 3.10 -6.78
CA MET A 243 -0.87 3.85 -6.41
C MET A 243 -1.00 5.10 -7.26
N GLY A 244 -2.22 5.30 -7.82
CA GLY A 244 -2.57 6.55 -8.49
C GLY A 244 -2.00 6.74 -9.91
N VAL A 245 -1.39 5.73 -10.53
CA VAL A 245 -0.91 5.85 -11.91
C VAL A 245 -1.80 5.03 -12.82
N ASP A 246 -2.53 5.71 -13.71
CA ASP A 246 -3.36 5.09 -14.74
C ASP A 246 -2.72 5.25 -16.11
N ILE A 247 -2.30 4.13 -16.68
CA ILE A 247 -1.72 4.01 -18.01
C ILE A 247 -2.30 2.75 -18.63
N SER A 248 -3.11 2.93 -19.67
CA SER A 248 -3.92 1.85 -20.25
C SER A 248 -3.14 0.95 -21.22
N ASP A 249 -2.09 1.46 -21.82
CA ASP A 249 -1.35 0.87 -22.93
C ASP A 249 -0.04 0.18 -22.55
N ILE A 250 0.17 -0.13 -21.28
CA ILE A 250 1.29 -0.99 -20.86
C ILE A 250 1.01 -2.40 -21.36
N ASP A 251 1.92 -2.96 -22.14
CA ASP A 251 1.77 -4.30 -22.69
C ASP A 251 2.74 -5.33 -22.08
N ARG A 252 3.74 -4.89 -21.36
CA ARG A 252 4.69 -5.78 -20.66
C ARG A 252 4.86 -5.39 -19.20
N VAL A 253 4.74 -6.38 -18.32
CA VAL A 253 5.16 -6.27 -16.92
C VAL A 253 6.20 -7.35 -16.65
N TYR A 254 7.39 -6.94 -16.26
CA TYR A 254 8.50 -7.86 -15.97
C TYR A 254 8.94 -7.74 -14.51
N HIS A 255 8.98 -8.87 -13.81
CA HIS A 255 9.48 -8.95 -12.45
C HIS A 255 10.89 -9.50 -12.42
N VAL A 256 11.84 -8.70 -11.93
CA VAL A 256 13.22 -9.15 -11.72
C VAL A 256 13.32 -10.22 -10.63
N ALA A 257 12.45 -10.11 -9.64
CA ALA A 257 12.28 -11.09 -8.58
C ALA A 257 10.80 -11.17 -8.19
N PRO A 258 10.33 -12.26 -7.58
CA PRO A 258 8.95 -12.39 -7.12
C PRO A 258 8.52 -11.21 -6.23
N SER A 259 7.28 -10.78 -6.36
CA SER A 259 6.65 -9.77 -5.49
C SER A 259 6.57 -10.27 -4.05
N SER A 260 6.42 -9.35 -3.09
CA SER A 260 6.39 -9.71 -1.66
C SER A 260 5.22 -10.64 -1.32
N THR A 261 4.04 -10.40 -1.93
CA THR A 261 2.85 -11.22 -1.75
C THR A 261 2.20 -11.55 -3.10
N PHE A 262 1.32 -12.54 -3.10
CA PHE A 262 0.53 -12.88 -4.28
C PHE A 262 -0.42 -11.73 -4.67
N VAL A 263 -0.95 -11.01 -3.71
CA VAL A 263 -1.80 -9.84 -3.95
C VAL A 263 -1.02 -8.74 -4.66
N ASP A 264 0.20 -8.43 -4.20
CA ASP A 264 1.09 -7.50 -4.88
C ASP A 264 1.31 -7.89 -6.33
N TYR A 265 1.64 -9.17 -6.54
CA TYR A 265 1.89 -9.69 -7.87
C TYR A 265 0.68 -9.47 -8.79
N ILE A 266 -0.52 -9.80 -8.34
CA ILE A 266 -1.76 -9.59 -9.12
C ILE A 266 -2.00 -8.10 -9.40
N GLN A 267 -1.77 -7.22 -8.45
CA GLN A 267 -1.90 -5.77 -8.66
C GLN A 267 -0.86 -5.23 -9.64
N GLU A 268 0.37 -5.72 -9.56
CA GLU A 268 1.48 -5.31 -10.42
C GLU A 268 1.27 -5.77 -11.86
N ILE A 269 0.93 -7.06 -12.09
CA ILE A 269 0.62 -7.56 -13.44
C ILE A 269 -0.68 -6.98 -14.01
N GLY A 270 -1.65 -6.65 -13.14
CA GLY A 270 -2.90 -6.01 -13.52
C GLY A 270 -2.75 -4.63 -14.16
N ARG A 271 -1.54 -4.07 -14.15
CA ARG A 271 -1.21 -2.83 -14.88
C ARG A 271 -1.01 -3.05 -16.36
N ALA A 272 -0.68 -4.28 -16.77
CA ALA A 272 -0.63 -4.63 -18.18
C ALA A 272 -2.03 -4.70 -18.77
N ALA A 273 -2.14 -4.25 -20.02
CA ALA A 273 -3.34 -4.43 -20.85
C ALA A 273 -4.64 -3.98 -20.17
N ARG A 274 -4.64 -2.79 -19.56
CA ARG A 274 -5.88 -2.23 -18.95
C ARG A 274 -6.94 -1.98 -20.00
N ASP A 275 -6.52 -1.56 -21.17
CA ASP A 275 -7.38 -1.54 -22.34
C ASP A 275 -7.68 -2.99 -22.78
N ALA A 276 -8.95 -3.30 -23.03
CA ALA A 276 -9.40 -4.63 -23.39
C ALA A 276 -8.82 -5.11 -24.74
N ASP A 277 -8.49 -4.17 -25.62
CA ASP A 277 -7.92 -4.45 -26.96
C ASP A 277 -6.40 -4.69 -26.90
N VAL A 278 -5.75 -4.39 -25.79
CA VAL A 278 -4.32 -4.62 -25.58
C VAL A 278 -4.08 -6.03 -25.04
N GLN A 279 -3.14 -6.75 -25.66
CA GLN A 279 -2.65 -8.03 -25.15
C GLN A 279 -1.40 -7.79 -24.29
N GLY A 280 -1.48 -8.16 -23.02
CA GLY A 280 -0.41 -7.99 -22.06
C GLY A 280 0.36 -9.27 -21.78
N VAL A 281 1.61 -9.11 -21.37
CA VAL A 281 2.43 -10.25 -20.87
C VAL A 281 3.04 -9.92 -19.52
N ALA A 282 2.80 -10.80 -18.55
CA ALA A 282 3.48 -10.80 -17.26
C ALA A 282 4.66 -11.79 -17.36
N ALA A 283 5.88 -11.28 -17.28
CA ALA A 283 7.09 -12.07 -17.49
C ALA A 283 7.99 -12.06 -16.24
N THR A 284 8.69 -13.17 -16.03
CA THR A 284 9.76 -13.27 -15.02
C THR A 284 10.71 -14.41 -15.38
N ASP A 285 12.00 -14.20 -15.13
CA ASP A 285 13.02 -15.23 -15.17
C ASP A 285 13.52 -15.44 -13.73
N TYR A 286 12.95 -16.45 -13.06
CA TYR A 286 13.19 -16.66 -11.63
C TYR A 286 14.33 -17.63 -11.35
N HIS A 287 15.00 -17.42 -10.24
CA HIS A 287 15.95 -18.32 -9.63
C HIS A 287 15.62 -18.49 -8.14
N GLU A 288 15.99 -19.61 -7.53
CA GLU A 288 15.71 -19.86 -6.11
C GLU A 288 16.26 -18.76 -5.18
N ARG A 289 17.38 -18.15 -5.54
CA ARG A 289 17.95 -17.03 -4.79
C ARG A 289 17.07 -15.77 -4.80
N ASP A 290 16.16 -15.62 -5.76
CA ASP A 290 15.25 -14.48 -5.81
C ASP A 290 14.29 -14.46 -4.61
N PHE A 291 13.97 -15.62 -4.03
CA PHE A 291 13.15 -15.73 -2.83
C PHE A 291 13.80 -15.11 -1.58
N TYR A 292 15.12 -14.91 -1.61
CA TYR A 292 15.79 -14.12 -0.58
C TYR A 292 15.28 -12.66 -0.52
N TYR A 293 14.98 -12.08 -1.68
CA TYR A 293 14.42 -10.72 -1.76
C TYR A 293 13.04 -10.66 -1.12
N MET A 294 12.17 -11.64 -1.37
CA MET A 294 10.89 -11.79 -0.69
C MET A 294 11.05 -11.85 0.83
N LYS A 295 11.90 -12.75 1.31
CA LYS A 295 12.16 -12.90 2.76
C LYS A 295 12.64 -11.59 3.38
N ARG A 296 13.53 -10.87 2.71
CA ARG A 296 14.04 -9.60 3.18
C ARG A 296 12.98 -8.51 3.20
N LEU A 297 12.10 -8.45 2.20
CA LEU A 297 10.97 -7.51 2.18
C LEU A 297 9.98 -7.80 3.31
N HIS A 298 9.68 -9.07 3.57
CA HIS A 298 8.85 -9.46 4.70
C HIS A 298 9.48 -9.14 6.07
N GLN A 299 10.80 -9.29 6.20
CA GLN A 299 11.51 -9.01 7.45
C GLN A 299 11.60 -7.52 7.80
N THR A 300 11.50 -6.62 6.82
CA THR A 300 11.53 -5.17 7.08
C THR A 300 10.23 -4.63 7.68
N GLY A 301 9.13 -5.39 7.63
CA GLY A 301 7.83 -5.06 8.23
C GLY A 301 7.47 -5.91 9.45
N ASN A 302 8.18 -7.02 9.71
CA ASN A 302 7.83 -7.95 10.77
C ASN A 302 8.53 -7.60 12.09
N ILE A 303 7.72 -7.47 13.14
CA ILE A 303 8.20 -7.34 14.50
C ILE A 303 8.57 -8.74 15.00
N ALA A 304 9.80 -8.92 15.45
CA ALA A 304 10.24 -10.18 16.02
C ALA A 304 9.55 -10.45 17.38
N GLN A 305 9.36 -11.71 17.71
CA GLN A 305 8.65 -12.11 18.94
C GLN A 305 9.33 -11.57 20.20
N ASP A 306 10.65 -11.49 20.22
CA ASP A 306 11.41 -10.89 21.31
C ASP A 306 11.18 -9.38 21.43
N GLN A 307 11.03 -8.67 20.32
CA GLN A 307 10.66 -7.25 20.30
C GLN A 307 9.25 -7.03 20.83
N LEU A 308 8.27 -7.86 20.45
CA LEU A 308 6.92 -7.81 21.01
C LEU A 308 6.93 -8.01 22.52
N ALA A 309 7.70 -8.98 23.03
CA ALA A 309 7.84 -9.22 24.47
C ALA A 309 8.45 -8.02 25.20
N LEU A 310 9.44 -7.36 24.60
CA LEU A 310 10.04 -6.14 25.16
C LEU A 310 9.07 -4.97 25.18
N ILE A 311 8.30 -4.79 24.11
CA ILE A 311 7.27 -3.74 24.02
C ILE A 311 6.17 -3.98 25.05
N LEU A 312 5.68 -5.22 25.19
CA LEU A 312 4.69 -5.57 26.21
C LEU A 312 5.21 -5.30 27.63
N LYS A 313 6.46 -5.71 27.91
CA LYS A 313 7.10 -5.43 29.20
C LYS A 313 7.15 -3.93 29.48
N LYS A 314 7.58 -3.15 28.50
CA LYS A 314 7.64 -1.69 28.62
C LYS A 314 6.27 -1.06 28.81
N LEU A 315 5.26 -1.52 28.07
CA LEU A 315 3.88 -1.08 28.24
C LEU A 315 3.39 -1.31 29.68
N MET A 316 3.69 -2.48 30.26
CA MET A 316 3.37 -2.80 31.65
C MET A 316 4.11 -1.91 32.65
N GLU A 317 5.36 -1.55 32.39
CA GLU A 317 6.11 -0.58 33.20
C GLU A 317 5.45 0.80 33.17
N VAL A 318 5.13 1.30 31.96
CA VAL A 318 4.44 2.60 31.76
C VAL A 318 3.08 2.61 32.44
N TYR A 319 2.32 1.53 32.32
CA TYR A 319 1.02 1.36 32.97
C TYR A 319 1.14 1.51 34.51
N ARG A 320 2.10 0.82 35.13
CA ARG A 320 2.37 0.93 36.57
C ARG A 320 2.82 2.35 36.96
N MET A 321 3.74 2.94 36.20
CA MET A 321 4.23 4.31 36.45
C MET A 321 3.12 5.36 36.38
N LYS A 322 2.12 5.15 35.51
CA LYS A 322 0.96 6.04 35.36
C LYS A 322 -0.20 5.71 36.32
N GLY A 323 0.05 4.86 37.31
CA GLY A 323 -0.87 4.58 38.42
C GLY A 323 -1.97 3.58 38.07
N GLU A 324 -1.71 2.67 37.12
CA GLU A 324 -2.59 1.56 36.73
C GLU A 324 -4.01 2.02 36.34
N LYS A 325 -4.09 3.16 35.66
CA LYS A 325 -5.35 3.73 35.19
C LYS A 325 -5.93 2.92 34.05
N GLU A 326 -7.26 2.92 33.94
CA GLU A 326 -7.99 2.22 32.85
C GLU A 326 -7.56 2.73 31.47
N GLU A 327 -7.32 4.04 31.34
CA GLU A 327 -6.77 4.65 30.13
C GLU A 327 -5.43 5.32 30.41
N ILE A 328 -4.44 5.03 29.58
CA ILE A 328 -3.11 5.64 29.64
C ILE A 328 -2.69 6.14 28.25
N LEU A 329 -2.14 7.33 28.19
CA LEU A 329 -1.46 7.83 27.01
C LEU A 329 -0.02 7.30 27.00
N VAL A 330 0.40 6.74 25.88
CA VAL A 330 1.78 6.36 25.62
C VAL A 330 2.34 7.18 24.48
N SER A 331 3.60 7.53 24.55
CA SER A 331 4.31 8.31 23.53
C SER A 331 5.43 7.47 22.91
N LEU A 332 5.93 7.87 21.76
CA LEU A 332 7.07 7.20 21.11
C LEU A 332 8.32 7.21 21.99
N SER A 333 8.51 8.27 22.77
CA SER A 333 9.63 8.39 23.70
C SER A 333 9.60 7.34 24.81
N ASP A 334 8.44 6.80 25.17
CA ASP A 334 8.33 5.70 26.12
C ASP A 334 9.00 4.41 25.62
N PHE A 335 9.16 4.25 24.30
CA PHE A 335 9.68 3.04 23.65
C PHE A 335 11.01 3.24 22.92
N GLU A 336 11.58 4.45 22.89
CA GLU A 336 12.76 4.79 22.07
C GLU A 336 13.97 3.88 22.32
N PHE A 337 14.16 3.38 23.56
CA PHE A 337 15.27 2.52 23.93
C PHE A 337 14.94 1.03 23.91
N VAL A 338 13.68 0.68 23.66
CA VAL A 338 13.18 -0.70 23.70
C VAL A 338 13.43 -1.40 22.38
N VAL A 339 13.31 -0.65 21.26
CA VAL A 339 13.43 -1.18 19.91
C VAL A 339 14.61 -0.53 19.19
N LYS A 340 15.53 -1.37 18.71
CA LYS A 340 16.64 -0.90 17.87
C LYS A 340 16.24 -0.97 16.41
N LEU A 341 15.89 0.16 15.85
CA LEU A 341 15.77 0.29 14.38
C LEU A 341 17.16 0.36 13.73
N PRO A 342 17.29 -0.13 12.48
CA PRO A 342 18.47 0.15 11.69
C PRO A 342 18.71 1.67 11.64
N ARG A 343 19.97 2.11 11.80
CA ARG A 343 20.29 3.54 11.81
C ARG A 343 19.79 4.22 10.54
N THR A 344 18.70 4.96 10.67
CA THR A 344 18.17 5.85 9.62
C THR A 344 18.92 7.16 9.64
N LYS A 345 18.95 7.84 8.51
CA LYS A 345 19.85 8.98 8.27
C LYS A 345 19.35 10.29 8.89
N ASN A 346 18.07 10.39 9.28
CA ASN A 346 17.54 11.59 9.93
C ASN A 346 16.54 11.26 11.03
N LYS A 347 16.34 12.22 11.95
CA LYS A 347 15.48 12.05 13.13
C LYS A 347 14.00 11.86 12.77
N LEU A 348 13.49 12.57 11.77
CA LEU A 348 12.10 12.48 11.34
C LEU A 348 11.75 11.11 10.74
N GLU A 349 12.65 10.55 9.93
CA GLU A 349 12.49 9.19 9.40
C GLU A 349 12.49 8.16 10.53
N TYR A 350 13.40 8.31 11.49
CA TYR A 350 13.49 7.42 12.66
C TYR A 350 12.21 7.46 13.49
N GLU A 351 11.70 8.64 13.83
CA GLU A 351 10.46 8.81 14.60
C GLU A 351 9.25 8.23 13.86
N SER A 352 9.17 8.42 12.55
CA SER A 352 8.11 7.85 11.71
C SER A 352 8.15 6.32 11.69
N GLU A 353 9.34 5.73 11.47
CA GLU A 353 9.52 4.27 11.44
C GLU A 353 9.26 3.65 12.83
N LEU A 354 9.75 4.28 13.89
CA LEU A 354 9.50 3.85 15.27
C LEU A 354 8.00 3.91 15.59
N GLY A 355 7.33 4.99 15.20
CA GLY A 355 5.90 5.17 15.41
C GLY A 355 5.08 4.07 14.76
N GLN A 356 5.39 3.77 13.52
CA GLN A 356 4.72 2.71 12.78
C GLN A 356 4.94 1.33 13.40
N LEU A 357 6.17 1.04 13.80
CA LEU A 357 6.53 -0.21 14.46
C LEU A 357 5.82 -0.38 15.80
N ILE A 358 5.79 0.65 16.65
CA ILE A 358 5.12 0.59 17.96
C ILE A 358 3.60 0.44 17.79
N LYS A 359 2.97 1.22 16.91
CA LYS A 359 1.55 1.06 16.59
C LYS A 359 1.22 -0.37 16.16
N THR A 360 2.01 -0.92 15.25
CA THR A 360 1.83 -2.30 14.77
C THR A 360 2.00 -3.30 15.91
N ALA A 361 3.03 -3.15 16.74
CA ALA A 361 3.28 -4.02 17.89
C ALA A 361 2.13 -4.04 18.88
N LEU A 362 1.61 -2.87 19.23
CA LEU A 362 0.52 -2.72 20.18
C LEU A 362 -0.76 -3.39 19.66
N LEU A 363 -1.04 -3.29 18.37
CA LEU A 363 -2.18 -3.97 17.74
C LEU A 363 -2.03 -5.49 17.73
N TRP A 364 -0.84 -5.98 17.42
CA TRP A 364 -0.57 -7.41 17.48
C TRP A 364 -0.74 -7.95 18.89
N LEU A 365 -0.29 -7.19 19.89
CA LEU A 365 -0.48 -7.55 21.30
C LEU A 365 -1.96 -7.54 21.70
N GLU A 366 -2.73 -6.57 21.23
CA GLU A 366 -4.19 -6.52 21.45
C GLU A 366 -4.88 -7.76 20.87
N ASP A 367 -4.56 -8.12 19.61
CA ASP A 367 -5.14 -9.26 18.91
C ASP A 367 -4.74 -10.60 19.58
N ASP A 368 -3.45 -10.82 19.82
CA ASP A 368 -2.94 -12.04 20.45
C ASP A 368 -3.51 -12.25 21.87
N LEU A 369 -3.53 -11.19 22.68
CA LEU A 369 -4.09 -11.26 24.02
C LEU A 369 -5.61 -11.51 23.99
N SER A 370 -6.32 -10.88 23.07
CA SER A 370 -7.78 -11.08 22.93
C SER A 370 -8.11 -12.50 22.49
N GLN A 371 -7.37 -13.05 21.54
CA GLN A 371 -7.55 -14.43 21.08
C GLN A 371 -7.19 -15.44 22.18
N ARG A 372 -6.07 -15.22 22.87
CA ARG A 372 -5.54 -16.13 23.88
C ARG A 372 -6.42 -16.23 25.12
N TYR A 373 -7.03 -15.13 25.54
CA TYR A 373 -7.83 -15.04 26.77
C TYR A 373 -9.35 -15.00 26.52
N GLY A 374 -9.79 -14.99 25.27
CA GLY A 374 -11.21 -14.94 24.93
C GLY A 374 -11.93 -13.66 25.35
N ARG A 375 -11.19 -12.64 25.78
CA ARG A 375 -11.69 -11.32 26.17
C ARG A 375 -10.66 -10.25 25.85
N ARG A 376 -11.10 -9.01 25.66
CA ARG A 376 -10.22 -7.89 25.42
C ARG A 376 -9.50 -7.48 26.72
N LEU A 377 -8.17 -7.60 26.73
CA LEU A 377 -7.31 -7.21 27.85
C LEU A 377 -6.57 -5.90 27.59
N LEU A 378 -6.40 -5.55 26.32
CA LEU A 378 -5.76 -4.34 25.84
C LEU A 378 -6.63 -3.79 24.72
N GLU A 379 -6.85 -2.50 24.71
CA GLU A 379 -7.45 -1.76 23.60
C GLU A 379 -6.53 -0.63 23.21
N VAL A 380 -6.22 -0.51 21.93
CA VAL A 380 -5.31 0.49 21.39
C VAL A 380 -6.10 1.43 20.50
N SER A 381 -6.01 2.73 20.75
CA SER A 381 -6.63 3.78 19.95
C SER A 381 -5.58 4.82 19.56
N PRO A 382 -5.48 5.24 18.30
CA PRO A 382 -4.70 6.40 17.91
C PRO A 382 -5.35 7.68 18.47
N GLN A 383 -4.52 8.62 18.93
CA GLN A 383 -4.94 9.96 19.32
C GLN A 383 -4.24 10.99 18.48
#